data_ef98bc062c628eae5761e7a036337eb2
#
_entry.id   ef98bc062c628eae5761e7a036337eb2
#
_cell.length_a   1.000
_cell.length_b   1.000
_cell.length_c   1.000
_cell.angle_alpha   90.00
_cell.angle_beta   90.00
_cell.angle_gamma   90.00
#
_symmetry.space_group_name_H-M   'P 1'
#
loop_
_entity.id
_entity.type
_entity.pdbx_description
1 polymer ?
#
loop_
_entity_poly.entity_id
_entity_poly.type
_entity_poly.pdbx_seq_one_letter_code
_entity_poly.pdbx_strand_id
1 'polypeptide(L)'
;RSVNGPPGTGKTTLLKDIFAQLVVQQAYSIAKLSDHFIKGTEKTIYFNHASIGEIPEHIIENNIVVASSNNGAVQNIVNELPLSKEIDNFLIDELKEADYFCEISNAKVSVEWLEDENGKKREELVKESVPGEEKFWGVFSLEGGKANNMSNILTNMKHIHKYLEEDYLPNQGIYKQFLSHYE
;
A
#
# COMPACT_ATOMS: atom_id res chain seq x y z
N ARG A 1 6.67 -1.34 24.22
CA ARG A 1 5.90 -2.42 24.90
C ARG A 1 6.26 -3.75 24.25
N SER A 2 6.32 -4.84 25.01
CA SER A 2 6.56 -6.19 24.50
C SER A 2 5.36 -7.09 24.79
N VAL A 3 5.03 -7.96 23.83
CA VAL A 3 4.00 -9.00 23.98
C VAL A 3 4.69 -10.35 23.86
N ASN A 4 4.61 -11.15 24.89
CA ASN A 4 5.18 -12.48 24.92
C ASN A 4 4.09 -13.52 25.21
N GLY A 5 4.18 -14.68 24.60
CA GLY A 5 3.22 -15.76 24.80
C GLY A 5 3.57 -16.99 23.98
N PRO A 6 3.11 -18.18 24.36
CA PRO A 6 3.32 -19.41 23.59
C PRO A 6 2.64 -19.37 22.22
N PRO A 7 2.97 -20.30 21.30
CA PRO A 7 2.25 -20.45 20.04
C PRO A 7 0.74 -20.62 20.27
N GLY A 8 -0.10 -20.04 19.38
CA GLY A 8 -1.56 -20.16 19.47
C GLY A 8 -2.26 -19.19 20.43
N THR A 9 -1.57 -18.25 21.05
CA THR A 9 -2.14 -17.29 22.03
C THR A 9 -2.70 -16.00 21.41
N GLY A 10 -3.02 -15.99 20.11
CA GLY A 10 -3.64 -14.83 19.47
C GLY A 10 -2.69 -13.63 19.18
N LYS A 11 -1.37 -13.84 19.23
CA LYS A 11 -0.40 -12.76 18.94
C LYS A 11 -0.58 -12.15 17.56
N THR A 12 -0.88 -12.97 16.55
CA THR A 12 -1.13 -12.49 15.18
C THR A 12 -2.43 -11.70 15.09
N THR A 13 -3.46 -12.10 15.81
CA THR A 13 -4.73 -11.36 15.90
C THR A 13 -4.50 -9.99 16.53
N LEU A 14 -3.78 -9.93 17.65
CA LEU A 14 -3.42 -8.65 18.27
C LEU A 14 -2.61 -7.75 17.32
N LEU A 15 -1.75 -8.33 16.49
CA LEU A 15 -0.99 -7.57 15.51
C LEU A 15 -1.90 -6.96 14.42
N LYS A 16 -2.93 -7.71 13.97
CA LYS A 16 -3.94 -7.21 13.03
C LYS A 16 -4.71 -6.02 13.64
N ASP A 17 -5.10 -6.11 14.92
CA ASP A 17 -5.77 -5.01 15.62
C ASP A 17 -4.90 -3.75 15.73
N ILE A 18 -3.60 -3.93 16.02
CA ILE A 18 -2.64 -2.81 16.04
C ILE A 18 -2.52 -2.16 14.66
N PHE A 19 -2.45 -2.96 13.60
CA PHE A 19 -2.39 -2.43 12.23
C PHE A 19 -3.65 -1.65 11.87
N ALA A 20 -4.82 -2.21 12.16
CA ALA A 20 -6.08 -1.52 11.94
C ALA A 20 -6.13 -0.17 12.66
N GLN A 21 -5.74 -0.13 13.92
CA GLN A 21 -5.68 1.11 14.69
C GLN A 21 -4.72 2.15 14.06
N LEU A 22 -3.53 1.74 13.66
CA LEU A 22 -2.54 2.66 13.06
C LEU A 22 -3.01 3.20 11.71
N VAL A 23 -3.63 2.35 10.87
CA VAL A 23 -4.20 2.78 9.59
C VAL A 23 -5.33 3.79 9.80
N VAL A 24 -6.22 3.55 10.76
CA VAL A 24 -7.32 4.47 11.08
C VAL A 24 -6.78 5.80 11.62
N GLN A 25 -5.77 5.79 12.47
CA GLN A 25 -5.12 7.01 12.97
C GLN A 25 -4.42 7.79 11.87
N GLN A 26 -3.75 7.11 10.95
CA GLN A 26 -3.14 7.75 9.78
C GLN A 26 -4.20 8.38 8.87
N ALA A 27 -5.29 7.66 8.59
CA ALA A 27 -6.42 8.17 7.82
C ALA A 27 -7.03 9.41 8.48
N TYR A 28 -7.16 9.42 9.80
CA TYR A 28 -7.63 10.58 10.56
C TYR A 28 -6.70 11.80 10.41
N SER A 29 -5.39 11.57 10.50
CA SER A 29 -4.40 12.65 10.30
C SER A 29 -4.46 13.21 8.89
N ILE A 30 -4.64 12.36 7.88
CA ILE A 30 -4.78 12.76 6.48
C ILE A 30 -6.09 13.52 6.25
N ALA A 31 -7.20 13.01 6.79
CA ALA A 31 -8.52 13.62 6.63
C ALA A 31 -8.64 15.03 7.22
N LYS A 32 -7.76 15.38 8.16
CA LYS A 32 -7.65 16.73 8.76
C LYS A 32 -6.82 17.71 7.95
N LEU A 33 -6.18 17.28 6.89
CA LEU A 33 -5.41 18.19 6.04
C LEU A 33 -6.35 19.22 5.39
N SER A 34 -5.91 20.46 5.37
CA SER A 34 -6.68 21.57 4.77
C SER A 34 -6.67 21.54 3.24
N ASP A 35 -5.75 20.79 2.64
CA ASP A 35 -5.56 20.68 1.19
C ASP A 35 -5.23 19.23 0.82
N HIS A 36 -5.64 18.81 -0.37
CA HIS A 36 -5.32 17.49 -0.95
C HIS A 36 -3.82 17.35 -1.26
N PHE A 37 -3.16 18.47 -1.47
CA PHE A 37 -1.72 18.50 -1.72
C PHE A 37 -0.98 18.90 -0.45
N ILE A 38 0.03 18.12 -0.10
CA ILE A 38 0.97 18.47 0.97
C ILE A 38 1.88 19.56 0.43
N LYS A 39 1.49 20.83 0.67
CA LYS A 39 2.26 22.00 0.24
C LYS A 39 3.36 22.31 1.24
N GLY A 40 4.48 22.84 0.71
CA GLY A 40 5.56 23.37 1.55
C GLY A 40 6.42 22.30 2.23
N THR A 41 6.34 21.07 1.78
CA THR A 41 7.28 20.04 2.23
C THR A 41 8.68 20.40 1.75
N GLU A 42 9.65 20.38 2.65
CA GLU A 42 11.04 20.52 2.29
C GLU A 42 11.45 19.38 1.36
N LYS A 43 12.36 19.67 0.44
CA LYS A 43 12.92 18.67 -0.44
C LYS A 43 14.32 18.33 0.02
N THR A 44 14.50 17.12 0.49
CA THR A 44 15.84 16.63 0.79
C THR A 44 16.51 16.17 -0.50
N ILE A 45 17.69 16.70 -0.79
CA ILE A 45 18.51 16.24 -1.91
C ILE A 45 19.08 14.88 -1.55
N TYR A 46 18.56 13.84 -2.17
CA TYR A 46 19.02 12.47 -1.91
C TYR A 46 20.23 12.10 -2.77
N PHE A 47 20.25 12.57 -4.01
CA PHE A 47 21.31 12.28 -4.99
C PHE A 47 21.36 13.42 -6.02
N ASN A 48 22.47 13.51 -6.80
CA ASN A 48 22.57 14.50 -7.88
C ASN A 48 21.33 14.41 -8.78
N HIS A 49 20.53 15.47 -8.80
CA HIS A 49 19.28 15.59 -9.56
C HIS A 49 18.05 14.80 -9.04
N ALA A 50 18.14 14.15 -7.89
CA ALA A 50 17.00 13.51 -7.25
C ALA A 50 16.68 14.19 -5.91
N SER A 51 15.43 14.60 -5.71
CA SER A 51 14.93 15.14 -4.45
C SER A 51 13.75 14.31 -3.96
N ILE A 52 13.67 14.14 -2.65
CA ILE A 52 12.57 13.45 -1.99
C ILE A 52 11.75 14.52 -1.25
N GLY A 53 10.44 14.53 -1.47
CA GLY A 53 9.52 15.35 -0.68
C GLY A 53 9.35 14.74 0.71
N GLU A 54 9.43 15.59 1.74
CA GLU A 54 9.21 15.16 3.11
C GLU A 54 7.71 15.13 3.42
N ILE A 55 7.24 14.01 3.94
CA ILE A 55 5.86 13.86 4.42
C ILE A 55 5.81 14.38 5.86
N PRO A 56 4.80 15.17 6.24
CA PRO A 56 4.66 15.67 7.60
C PRO A 56 4.71 14.58 8.66
N GLU A 57 5.42 14.83 9.76
CA GLU A 57 5.67 13.86 10.83
C GLU A 57 4.38 13.24 11.36
N HIS A 58 3.34 14.03 11.61
CA HIS A 58 2.05 13.54 12.11
C HIS A 58 1.32 12.56 11.18
N ILE A 59 1.73 12.46 9.90
CA ILE A 59 1.23 11.44 8.97
C ILE A 59 2.07 10.18 9.07
N ILE A 60 3.41 10.33 9.12
CA ILE A 60 4.33 9.19 9.11
C ILE A 60 4.46 8.50 10.47
N GLU A 61 4.06 9.12 11.57
CA GLU A 61 4.08 8.53 12.92
C GLU A 61 3.33 7.20 13.00
N ASN A 62 2.31 7.02 12.17
CA ASN A 62 1.50 5.80 12.12
C ASN A 62 1.91 4.84 10.99
N ASN A 63 3.07 5.04 10.37
CA ASN A 63 3.59 4.10 9.38
C ASN A 63 3.92 2.76 10.03
N ILE A 64 3.66 1.67 9.28
CA ILE A 64 3.83 0.31 9.78
C ILE A 64 5.02 -0.33 9.07
N VAL A 65 6.03 -0.70 9.84
CA VAL A 65 7.15 -1.52 9.38
C VAL A 65 7.27 -2.74 10.28
N VAL A 66 7.14 -3.92 9.68
CA VAL A 66 7.29 -5.19 10.40
C VAL A 66 8.64 -5.79 10.07
N ALA A 67 9.47 -6.00 11.09
CA ALA A 67 10.75 -6.66 10.96
C ALA A 67 10.79 -7.96 11.77
N SER A 68 11.31 -9.02 11.18
CA SER A 68 11.50 -10.31 11.86
C SER A 68 12.77 -10.99 11.36
N SER A 69 13.43 -11.72 12.23
CA SER A 69 14.51 -12.65 11.86
C SER A 69 13.98 -13.92 11.18
N ASN A 70 12.67 -14.18 11.26
CA ASN A 70 12.02 -15.31 10.62
C ASN A 70 11.26 -14.84 9.36
N ASN A 71 11.80 -15.11 8.19
CA ASN A 71 11.20 -14.74 6.91
C ASN A 71 9.80 -15.34 6.72
N GLY A 72 9.55 -16.56 7.20
CA GLY A 72 8.24 -17.19 7.12
C GLY A 72 7.17 -16.43 7.90
N ALA A 73 7.51 -15.86 9.04
CA ALA A 73 6.57 -15.07 9.83
C ALA A 73 6.17 -13.76 9.11
N VAL A 74 7.13 -13.08 8.48
CA VAL A 74 6.85 -11.89 7.68
C VAL A 74 6.02 -12.24 6.46
N GLN A 75 6.38 -13.31 5.76
CA GLN A 75 5.69 -13.78 4.56
C GLN A 75 4.22 -14.15 4.85
N ASN A 76 3.97 -14.79 5.99
CA ASN A 76 2.60 -15.10 6.41
C ASN A 76 1.77 -13.83 6.62
N ILE A 77 2.32 -12.82 7.29
CA ILE A 77 1.63 -11.53 7.50
C ILE A 77 1.33 -10.87 6.15
N VAL A 78 2.33 -10.76 5.27
CA VAL A 78 2.17 -10.12 3.96
C VAL A 78 1.13 -10.84 3.10
N ASN A 79 1.08 -12.15 3.15
CA ASN A 79 0.16 -12.95 2.34
C ASN A 79 -1.24 -13.07 2.92
N GLU A 80 -1.40 -13.00 4.26
CA GLU A 80 -2.69 -13.17 4.92
C GLU A 80 -3.51 -11.88 4.99
N LEU A 81 -2.85 -10.74 5.21
CA LEU A 81 -3.55 -9.46 5.39
C LEU A 81 -4.42 -9.05 4.19
N PRO A 82 -3.97 -9.20 2.93
CA PRO A 82 -4.76 -8.78 1.78
C PRO A 82 -5.73 -9.87 1.27
N LEU A 83 -5.86 -11.04 1.94
CA LEU A 83 -6.73 -12.12 1.46
C LEU A 83 -8.21 -11.75 1.57
N SER A 84 -8.93 -11.77 0.47
CA SER A 84 -10.36 -11.51 0.41
C SER A 84 -11.18 -12.48 1.28
N LYS A 85 -10.75 -13.74 1.38
CA LYS A 85 -11.41 -14.77 2.21
C LYS A 85 -11.32 -14.53 3.73
N GLU A 86 -10.42 -13.67 4.18
CA GLU A 86 -10.26 -13.30 5.59
C GLU A 86 -11.15 -12.12 5.98
N ILE A 87 -11.87 -11.55 5.02
CA ILE A 87 -12.79 -10.43 5.20
C ILE A 87 -14.21 -10.96 5.39
N ASP A 88 -14.93 -10.39 6.32
CA ASP A 88 -16.34 -10.71 6.53
C ASP A 88 -17.16 -10.38 5.28
N ASN A 89 -18.05 -11.29 4.89
CA ASN A 89 -18.81 -11.20 3.65
C ASN A 89 -19.58 -9.89 3.49
N PHE A 90 -20.03 -9.28 4.59
CA PHE A 90 -20.77 -8.02 4.55
C PHE A 90 -19.91 -6.79 4.20
N LEU A 91 -18.56 -6.90 4.28
CA LEU A 91 -17.62 -5.83 3.93
C LEU A 91 -17.02 -5.98 2.52
N ILE A 92 -17.24 -7.12 1.85
CA ILE A 92 -16.58 -7.39 0.56
C ILE A 92 -17.03 -6.40 -0.51
N ASP A 93 -18.31 -6.06 -0.58
CA ASP A 93 -18.82 -5.13 -1.58
C ASP A 93 -18.30 -3.71 -1.34
N GLU A 94 -18.20 -3.28 -0.09
CA GLU A 94 -17.61 -1.98 0.29
C GLU A 94 -16.12 -1.90 -0.06
N LEU A 95 -15.38 -3.00 0.14
CA LEU A 95 -13.96 -3.06 -0.25
C LEU A 95 -13.76 -3.03 -1.76
N LYS A 96 -14.64 -3.66 -2.52
CA LYS A 96 -14.62 -3.60 -3.99
C LYS A 96 -14.92 -2.18 -4.49
N GLU A 97 -15.86 -1.50 -3.87
CA GLU A 97 -16.19 -0.11 -4.20
C GLU A 97 -15.03 0.84 -3.85
N ALA A 98 -14.32 0.58 -2.75
CA ALA A 98 -13.15 1.35 -2.34
C ALA A 98 -11.96 1.21 -3.31
N ASP A 99 -11.91 0.12 -4.08
CA ASP A 99 -10.88 -0.20 -5.09
C ASP A 99 -9.45 0.11 -4.61
N TYR A 100 -9.01 -0.60 -3.57
CA TYR A 100 -7.67 -0.42 -3.03
C TYR A 100 -6.61 -1.15 -3.88
N PHE A 101 -6.51 -0.76 -5.15
CA PHE A 101 -5.59 -1.35 -6.15
C PHE A 101 -5.79 -2.86 -6.34
N CYS A 102 -7.04 -3.32 -6.30
CA CYS A 102 -7.40 -4.74 -6.38
C CYS A 102 -6.84 -5.39 -7.66
N GLU A 103 -6.97 -4.71 -8.79
CA GLU A 103 -6.47 -5.22 -10.07
C GLU A 103 -4.95 -5.42 -10.07
N ILE A 104 -4.20 -4.48 -9.47
CA ILE A 104 -2.73 -4.55 -9.37
C ILE A 104 -2.32 -5.70 -8.44
N SER A 105 -3.03 -5.90 -7.34
CA SER A 105 -2.72 -6.95 -6.36
C SER A 105 -2.95 -8.38 -6.90
N ASN A 106 -3.85 -8.53 -7.87
CA ASN A 106 -4.20 -9.81 -8.49
C ASN A 106 -3.59 -10.01 -9.89
N ALA A 107 -2.76 -9.09 -10.36
CA ALA A 107 -2.05 -9.17 -11.62
C ALA A 107 -0.57 -9.51 -11.43
N LYS A 108 0.03 -10.04 -12.46
CA LYS A 108 1.49 -10.09 -12.59
C LYS A 108 1.95 -8.79 -13.23
N VAL A 109 2.60 -7.94 -12.46
CA VAL A 109 3.11 -6.65 -12.93
C VAL A 109 4.60 -6.72 -13.21
N SER A 110 5.03 -6.07 -14.29
CA SER A 110 6.43 -5.97 -14.69
C SER A 110 6.72 -4.64 -15.37
N VAL A 111 8.01 -4.38 -15.59
CA VAL A 111 8.49 -3.24 -16.36
C VAL A 111 9.31 -3.80 -17.52
N GLU A 112 8.91 -3.48 -18.73
CA GLU A 112 9.65 -3.82 -19.95
C GLU A 112 10.34 -2.57 -20.51
N TRP A 113 11.49 -2.79 -21.17
CA TRP A 113 12.22 -1.73 -21.83
C TRP A 113 12.01 -1.87 -23.32
N LEU A 114 11.32 -0.91 -23.90
CA LEU A 114 11.14 -0.82 -25.34
C LEU A 114 12.11 0.20 -25.92
N GLU A 115 12.61 -0.09 -27.12
CA GLU A 115 13.45 0.81 -27.89
C GLU A 115 12.63 1.44 -29.02
N ASP A 116 12.62 2.76 -29.08
CA ASP A 116 11.92 3.48 -30.16
C ASP A 116 12.74 3.47 -31.46
N GLU A 117 12.15 3.98 -32.54
CA GLU A 117 12.77 4.04 -33.88
C GLU A 117 14.11 4.80 -33.90
N ASN A 118 14.37 5.62 -32.87
CA ASN A 118 15.59 6.41 -32.71
C ASN A 118 16.60 5.76 -31.76
N GLY A 119 16.36 4.53 -31.32
CA GLY A 119 17.22 3.80 -30.38
C GLY A 119 17.11 4.30 -28.92
N LYS A 120 16.11 5.12 -28.59
CA LYS A 120 15.89 5.60 -27.22
C LYS A 120 15.06 4.58 -26.46
N LYS A 121 15.59 4.14 -25.32
CA LYS A 121 14.89 3.22 -24.43
C LYS A 121 13.85 3.96 -23.58
N ARG A 122 12.65 3.40 -23.53
CA ARG A 122 11.58 3.83 -22.64
C ARG A 122 11.10 2.66 -21.79
N GLU A 123 10.68 2.97 -20.58
CA GLU A 123 9.99 1.99 -19.72
C GLU A 123 8.54 1.85 -20.20
N GLU A 124 8.07 0.60 -20.28
CA GLU A 124 6.66 0.28 -20.44
C GLU A 124 6.19 -0.60 -19.28
N LEU A 125 5.09 -0.19 -18.66
CA LEU A 125 4.49 -0.94 -17.57
C LEU A 125 3.56 -1.99 -18.14
N VAL A 126 3.85 -3.25 -17.86
CA VAL A 126 3.08 -4.41 -18.31
C VAL A 126 2.31 -5.01 -17.15
N LYS A 127 1.01 -5.25 -17.36
CA LYS A 127 0.10 -5.86 -16.41
C LYS A 127 -0.58 -7.04 -17.08
N GLU A 128 -0.31 -8.24 -16.60
CA GLU A 128 -0.93 -9.49 -17.07
C GLU A 128 -1.94 -9.97 -16.04
N SER A 129 -3.20 -10.10 -16.45
CA SER A 129 -4.23 -10.69 -15.60
C SER A 129 -3.91 -12.15 -15.31
N VAL A 130 -3.93 -12.54 -14.04
CA VAL A 130 -3.79 -13.94 -13.64
C VAL A 130 -5.17 -14.59 -13.69
N PRO A 131 -5.39 -15.63 -14.48
CA PRO A 131 -6.68 -16.33 -14.52
C PRO A 131 -7.02 -16.96 -13.17
N GLY A 132 -8.20 -16.68 -12.65
CA GLY A 132 -8.69 -17.22 -11.38
C GLY A 132 -9.61 -16.24 -10.65
N GLU A 133 -10.04 -16.62 -9.47
CA GLU A 133 -10.77 -15.71 -8.57
C GLU A 133 -9.84 -14.66 -7.99
N GLU A 134 -10.34 -13.44 -7.77
CA GLU A 134 -9.64 -12.39 -7.06
C GLU A 134 -9.28 -12.86 -5.66
N LYS A 135 -7.99 -13.12 -5.44
CA LYS A 135 -7.48 -13.65 -4.20
C LYS A 135 -7.30 -12.58 -3.13
N PHE A 136 -6.91 -11.39 -3.57
CA PHE A 136 -6.58 -10.25 -2.70
C PHE A 136 -7.58 -9.12 -2.91
N TRP A 137 -7.97 -8.47 -1.82
CA TRP A 137 -8.85 -7.31 -1.86
C TRP A 137 -8.11 -6.01 -2.21
N GLY A 138 -6.78 -6.00 -2.14
CA GLY A 138 -5.98 -4.85 -2.49
C GLY A 138 -4.50 -5.00 -2.17
N VAL A 139 -3.71 -3.97 -2.47
CA VAL A 139 -2.28 -3.88 -2.13
C VAL A 139 -2.14 -3.31 -0.73
N PHE A 140 -2.22 -4.15 0.30
CA PHE A 140 -2.15 -3.71 1.69
C PHE A 140 -0.74 -3.82 2.27
N SER A 141 0.03 -4.80 1.86
CA SER A 141 1.36 -5.07 2.41
C SER A 141 2.35 -5.46 1.31
N LEU A 142 3.60 -5.06 1.49
CA LEU A 142 4.68 -5.32 0.55
C LEU A 142 5.88 -5.92 1.28
N GLU A 143 6.41 -7.03 0.75
CA GLU A 143 7.58 -7.70 1.30
C GLU A 143 8.87 -6.99 0.85
N GLY A 144 9.67 -6.51 1.81
CA GLY A 144 10.96 -5.89 1.56
C GLY A 144 12.15 -6.82 1.87
N GLY A 145 13.33 -6.24 1.95
CA GLY A 145 14.56 -6.87 2.46
C GLY A 145 15.46 -7.50 1.41
N LYS A 146 14.96 -8.34 0.51
CA LYS A 146 15.76 -8.90 -0.59
C LYS A 146 15.70 -8.01 -1.83
N ALA A 147 16.76 -8.02 -2.65
CA ALA A 147 16.82 -7.20 -3.87
C ALA A 147 15.63 -7.44 -4.81
N ASN A 148 15.23 -8.68 -5.01
CA ASN A 148 14.07 -9.01 -5.84
C ASN A 148 12.75 -8.47 -5.25
N ASN A 149 12.58 -8.53 -3.93
CA ASN A 149 11.40 -8.00 -3.27
C ASN A 149 11.36 -6.47 -3.39
N MET A 150 12.50 -5.80 -3.25
CA MET A 150 12.61 -4.35 -3.47
C MET A 150 12.29 -3.96 -4.91
N SER A 151 12.74 -4.74 -5.89
CA SER A 151 12.37 -4.56 -7.30
C SER A 151 10.86 -4.70 -7.50
N ASN A 152 10.23 -5.69 -6.89
CA ASN A 152 8.78 -5.87 -6.93
C ASN A 152 8.02 -4.70 -6.28
N ILE A 153 8.50 -4.18 -5.15
CA ILE A 153 7.93 -2.98 -4.52
C ILE A 153 7.96 -1.81 -5.50
N LEU A 154 9.13 -1.54 -6.11
CA LEU A 154 9.27 -0.44 -7.06
C LEU A 154 8.36 -0.61 -8.29
N THR A 155 8.23 -1.83 -8.79
CA THR A 155 7.33 -2.13 -9.91
C THR A 155 5.86 -1.88 -9.53
N ASN A 156 5.41 -2.38 -8.38
CA ASN A 156 4.06 -2.12 -7.89
C ASN A 156 3.81 -0.62 -7.69
N MET A 157 4.77 0.10 -7.10
CA MET A 157 4.66 1.56 -6.92
C MET A 157 4.53 2.32 -8.24
N LYS A 158 5.25 1.92 -9.29
CA LYS A 158 5.09 2.51 -10.63
C LYS A 158 3.69 2.27 -11.20
N HIS A 159 3.14 1.08 -11.05
CA HIS A 159 1.78 0.77 -11.50
C HIS A 159 0.72 1.53 -10.70
N ILE A 160 0.88 1.62 -9.38
CA ILE A 160 0.00 2.42 -8.52
C ILE A 160 0.06 3.91 -8.92
N HIS A 161 1.25 4.44 -9.14
CA HIS A 161 1.43 5.84 -9.55
C HIS A 161 0.73 6.11 -10.88
N LYS A 162 0.93 5.24 -11.87
CA LYS A 162 0.26 5.36 -13.17
C LYS A 162 -1.27 5.33 -13.01
N TYR A 163 -1.80 4.39 -12.23
CA TYR A 163 -3.23 4.31 -11.96
C TYR A 163 -3.78 5.59 -11.31
N LEU A 164 -3.06 6.15 -10.32
CA LEU A 164 -3.46 7.39 -9.66
C LEU A 164 -3.42 8.62 -10.59
N GLU A 165 -2.56 8.62 -11.60
CA GLU A 165 -2.47 9.71 -12.58
C GLU A 165 -3.50 9.60 -13.70
N GLU A 166 -3.79 8.39 -14.18
CA GLU A 166 -4.56 8.18 -15.41
C GLU A 166 -6.02 7.76 -15.13
N ASP A 167 -6.25 6.89 -14.13
CA ASP A 167 -7.53 6.18 -13.97
C ASP A 167 -8.27 6.56 -12.70
N TYR A 168 -7.56 7.05 -11.66
CA TYR A 168 -8.17 7.30 -10.36
C TYR A 168 -9.05 8.54 -10.34
N LEU A 169 -10.29 8.36 -9.91
CA LEU A 169 -11.24 9.45 -9.69
C LEU A 169 -11.40 9.72 -8.20
N PRO A 170 -10.83 10.81 -7.67
CA PRO A 170 -10.88 11.09 -6.24
C PRO A 170 -12.30 11.41 -5.77
N ASN A 171 -12.73 10.77 -4.70
CA ASN A 171 -13.96 11.10 -3.99
C ASN A 171 -13.71 12.29 -3.04
N GLN A 172 -14.10 13.48 -3.45
CA GLN A 172 -13.89 14.71 -2.67
C GLN A 172 -14.65 14.75 -1.34
N GLY A 173 -15.67 13.91 -1.17
CA GLY A 173 -16.49 13.85 0.04
C GLY A 173 -15.96 12.90 1.10
N ILE A 174 -15.05 11.99 0.76
CA ILE A 174 -14.64 10.88 1.61
C ILE A 174 -14.03 11.32 2.95
N TYR A 175 -13.23 12.37 2.96
CA TYR A 175 -12.61 12.87 4.19
C TYR A 175 -13.64 13.40 5.20
N LYS A 176 -14.68 14.11 4.71
CA LYS A 176 -15.76 14.59 5.56
C LYS A 176 -16.61 13.45 6.08
N GLN A 177 -16.91 12.46 5.26
CA GLN A 177 -17.63 11.27 5.68
C GLN A 177 -16.83 10.50 6.73
N PHE A 178 -15.54 10.28 6.51
CA PHE A 178 -14.68 9.62 7.48
C PHE A 178 -14.66 10.34 8.82
N LEU A 179 -14.45 11.65 8.84
CA LEU A 179 -14.42 12.43 10.08
C LEU A 179 -15.77 12.37 10.82
N SER A 180 -16.90 12.43 10.09
CA SER A 180 -18.22 12.35 10.72
C SER A 180 -18.55 10.99 11.35
N HIS A 181 -17.86 9.92 10.95
CA HIS A 181 -18.00 8.60 11.57
C HIS A 181 -16.98 8.32 12.68
N TYR A 182 -15.87 9.05 12.64
CA TYR A 182 -14.78 8.87 13.61
C TYR A 182 -14.98 9.67 14.91
N GLU A 183 -15.60 10.85 14.84
CA GLU A 183 -15.94 11.73 15.97
C GLU A 183 -17.24 11.29 16.66
#